data_68e55155f12049686f629247e8efb88f
#
_entry.id   68e55155f12049686f629247e8efb88f
#
_cell.length_a   1.000
_cell.length_b   1.000
_cell.length_c   1.000
_cell.angle_alpha   90.00
_cell.angle_beta   90.00
_cell.angle_gamma   90.00
#
_symmetry.space_group_name_H-M   'P 1'
#
loop_
_entity.id
_entity.type
_entity.pdbx_description
1 polymer ?
#
loop_
_entity_poly.entity_id
_entity_poly.type
_entity_poly.pdbx_seq_one_letter_code
_entity_poly.pdbx_strand_id
1 'polypeptide(L)'
;MEDLLKKKCKPCEGGVVPFDVSEIHKYQKKVDGWDITKDKNEIFFLTKKFTFKNFLESQKFVNVVGKIAEEEGHHPDITFGWGYSEVKITTHAIKGLSENDFILAAKIDQIPSV
;
A
#
# COMPACT_ATOMS: atom_id res chain seq x y z
N MET A 1 2.00 10.15 -9.72
CA MET A 1 2.91 9.35 -8.88
C MET A 1 4.01 10.18 -8.24
N GLU A 2 4.66 11.04 -8.99
CA GLU A 2 5.78 11.83 -8.45
C GLU A 2 5.41 12.70 -7.25
N ASP A 3 4.23 13.29 -7.26
CA ASP A 3 3.77 14.11 -6.14
C ASP A 3 3.59 13.27 -4.86
N LEU A 4 3.17 12.01 -4.99
CA LEU A 4 3.04 11.10 -3.85
C LEU A 4 4.40 10.66 -3.31
N LEU A 5 5.38 10.48 -4.18
CA LEU A 5 6.74 10.07 -3.77
C LEU A 5 7.42 11.10 -2.90
N LYS A 6 7.08 12.38 -3.07
CA LYS A 6 7.66 13.48 -2.30
C LYS A 6 6.98 13.68 -0.96
N LYS A 7 5.83 13.06 -0.75
CA LYS A 7 5.07 13.20 0.49
C LYS A 7 5.50 12.15 1.49
N LYS A 8 5.24 12.42 2.74
CA LYS A 8 5.45 11.50 3.84
C LYS A 8 4.12 11.20 4.50
N CYS A 9 3.92 9.95 4.91
CA CYS A 9 2.72 9.58 5.63
C CYS A 9 2.62 10.36 6.93
N LYS A 10 1.41 10.83 7.24
CA LYS A 10 1.13 11.57 8.47
C LYS A 10 0.45 10.64 9.46
N PRO A 11 0.60 10.88 10.77
CA PRO A 11 -0.16 10.08 11.74
C PRO A 11 -1.64 10.17 11.45
N CYS A 12 -2.31 9.01 11.41
CA CYS A 12 -3.76 8.96 11.24
C CYS A 12 -4.41 8.90 12.60
N GLU A 13 -5.12 9.98 12.94
CA GLU A 13 -5.88 10.04 14.17
C GLU A 13 -7.34 9.72 13.88
N GLY A 14 -8.03 9.14 14.85
CA GLY A 14 -9.46 8.93 14.75
C GLY A 14 -10.17 10.26 14.54
N GLY A 15 -11.16 10.29 13.64
CA GLY A 15 -11.85 11.51 13.30
C GLY A 15 -11.53 12.06 11.91
N VAL A 16 -10.46 11.57 11.29
CA VAL A 16 -10.19 11.85 9.88
C VAL A 16 -11.19 11.05 9.06
N VAL A 17 -11.86 11.70 8.11
CA VAL A 17 -12.85 11.04 7.26
C VAL A 17 -12.12 10.23 6.18
N PRO A 18 -12.43 8.92 6.04
CA PRO A 18 -11.83 8.15 4.96
C PRO A 18 -12.28 8.67 3.60
N PHE A 19 -11.47 8.42 2.57
CA PHE A 19 -11.80 8.83 1.21
C PHE A 19 -13.12 8.19 0.77
N ASP A 20 -13.96 8.97 0.08
CA ASP A 20 -15.13 8.42 -0.60
C ASP A 20 -14.68 7.77 -1.93
N VAL A 21 -15.63 7.14 -2.63
CA VAL A 21 -15.32 6.42 -3.86
C VAL A 21 -14.69 7.32 -4.92
N SER A 22 -15.16 8.57 -5.01
CA SER A 22 -14.63 9.53 -5.98
C SER A 22 -13.16 9.84 -5.71
N GLU A 23 -12.79 10.09 -4.45
CA GLU A 23 -11.41 10.34 -4.05
C GLU A 23 -10.54 9.11 -4.27
N ILE A 24 -11.06 7.92 -3.95
CA ILE A 24 -10.35 6.67 -4.16
C ILE A 24 -9.97 6.51 -5.63
N HIS A 25 -10.91 6.71 -6.54
CA HIS A 25 -10.65 6.58 -7.96
C HIS A 25 -9.66 7.63 -8.47
N LYS A 26 -9.76 8.84 -7.95
CA LYS A 26 -8.83 9.91 -8.30
C LYS A 26 -7.39 9.53 -7.93
N TYR A 27 -7.19 9.01 -6.73
CA TYR A 27 -5.86 8.60 -6.26
C TYR A 27 -5.37 7.30 -6.90
N GLN A 28 -6.27 6.38 -7.24
CA GLN A 28 -5.90 5.13 -7.91
C GLN A 28 -5.16 5.40 -9.22
N LYS A 29 -5.50 6.46 -9.91
CA LYS A 29 -4.83 6.84 -11.16
C LYS A 29 -3.39 7.30 -10.93
N LYS A 30 -3.02 7.63 -9.71
CA LYS A 30 -1.67 8.10 -9.36
C LYS A 30 -0.71 6.98 -9.01
N VAL A 31 -1.21 5.75 -8.88
CA VAL A 31 -0.40 4.57 -8.58
C VAL A 31 -0.62 3.53 -9.67
N ASP A 32 0.30 2.56 -9.80
CA ASP A 32 0.29 1.61 -10.90
C ASP A 32 -0.03 0.21 -10.43
N GLY A 33 -1.11 -0.35 -10.98
CA GLY A 33 -1.44 -1.76 -10.77
C GLY A 33 -2.03 -2.12 -9.43
N TRP A 34 -2.48 -1.15 -8.65
CA TRP A 34 -3.13 -1.41 -7.37
C TRP A 34 -4.64 -1.54 -7.55
N ASP A 35 -5.19 -2.64 -7.02
CA ASP A 35 -6.63 -2.89 -7.03
C ASP A 35 -7.26 -2.31 -5.77
N ILE A 36 -8.50 -1.85 -5.92
CA ILE A 36 -9.31 -1.37 -4.80
C ILE A 36 -10.34 -2.46 -4.49
N THR A 37 -10.36 -2.91 -3.25
CA THR A 37 -11.27 -3.98 -2.81
C THR A 37 -11.85 -3.63 -1.45
N LYS A 38 -12.99 -4.20 -1.11
CA LYS A 38 -13.58 -4.11 0.22
C LYS A 38 -13.41 -5.43 0.95
N ASP A 39 -13.18 -5.37 2.26
CA ASP A 39 -13.19 -6.58 3.07
C ASP A 39 -14.63 -6.92 3.52
N LYS A 40 -14.78 -7.96 4.32
CA LYS A 40 -16.09 -8.40 4.82
C LYS A 40 -16.83 -7.36 5.67
N ASN A 41 -16.10 -6.37 6.17
CA ASN A 41 -16.65 -5.28 6.99
C ASN A 41 -16.88 -4.01 6.17
N GLU A 42 -16.85 -4.10 4.84
CA GLU A 42 -17.03 -2.99 3.92
C GLU A 42 -15.91 -1.94 4.00
N ILE A 43 -14.74 -2.32 4.49
CA ILE A 43 -13.58 -1.43 4.59
C ILE A 43 -12.74 -1.56 3.32
N PHE A 44 -12.51 -0.43 2.64
CA PHE A 44 -11.68 -0.41 1.44
C PHE A 44 -10.21 -0.61 1.77
N PHE A 45 -9.52 -1.33 0.90
CA PHE A 45 -8.08 -1.47 0.95
C PHE A 45 -7.48 -1.55 -0.45
N LEU A 46 -6.18 -1.25 -0.54
CA LEU A 46 -5.39 -1.42 -1.77
C LEU A 46 -4.72 -2.78 -1.71
N THR A 47 -4.62 -3.45 -2.84
CA THR A 47 -3.87 -4.70 -2.91
C THR A 47 -3.14 -4.79 -4.24
N LYS A 48 -1.94 -5.38 -4.20
CA LYS A 48 -1.14 -5.64 -5.40
C LYS A 48 -0.29 -6.88 -5.17
N LYS A 49 -0.23 -7.73 -6.20
CA LYS A 49 0.60 -8.92 -6.17
C LYS A 49 1.82 -8.71 -7.04
N PHE A 50 2.99 -9.00 -6.48
CA PHE A 50 4.27 -8.93 -7.15
C PHE A 50 4.80 -10.34 -7.36
N THR A 51 5.44 -10.60 -8.49
CA THR A 51 5.97 -11.93 -8.80
C THR A 51 7.49 -11.90 -8.89
N PHE A 52 8.10 -13.00 -8.49
CA PHE A 52 9.56 -13.12 -8.40
C PHE A 52 10.00 -14.50 -8.90
N LYS A 53 11.29 -14.68 -9.14
CA LYS A 53 11.80 -15.93 -9.67
C LYS A 53 11.94 -17.04 -8.63
N ASN A 54 11.94 -16.70 -7.33
CA ASN A 54 12.07 -17.70 -6.26
C ASN A 54 11.68 -17.10 -4.91
N PHE A 55 11.79 -17.91 -3.86
CA PHE A 55 11.42 -17.50 -2.50
C PHE A 55 12.34 -16.39 -1.97
N LEU A 56 13.63 -16.52 -2.20
CA LEU A 56 14.61 -15.55 -1.69
C LEU A 56 14.33 -14.14 -2.24
N GLU A 57 13.99 -14.03 -3.51
CA GLU A 57 13.69 -12.75 -4.12
C GLU A 57 12.38 -12.16 -3.57
N SER A 58 11.38 -13.01 -3.31
CA SER A 58 10.15 -12.57 -2.63
C SER A 58 10.46 -12.01 -1.25
N GLN A 59 11.31 -12.72 -0.50
CA GLN A 59 11.68 -12.32 0.86
C GLN A 59 12.45 -11.00 0.88
N LYS A 60 13.37 -10.81 -0.07
CA LYS A 60 14.11 -9.55 -0.18
C LYS A 60 13.17 -8.38 -0.42
N PHE A 61 12.19 -8.56 -1.30
CA PHE A 61 11.19 -7.54 -1.58
C PHE A 61 10.41 -7.20 -0.31
N VAL A 62 9.94 -8.19 0.42
CA VAL A 62 9.20 -8.00 1.66
C VAL A 62 10.01 -7.22 2.69
N ASN A 63 11.31 -7.50 2.79
CA ASN A 63 12.19 -6.78 3.71
C ASN A 63 12.30 -5.30 3.34
N VAL A 64 12.36 -4.97 2.05
CA VAL A 64 12.41 -3.59 1.60
C VAL A 64 11.08 -2.87 1.87
N VAL A 65 9.96 -3.55 1.61
CA VAL A 65 8.62 -3.01 1.93
C VAL A 65 8.53 -2.70 3.42
N GLY A 66 9.01 -3.61 4.26
CA GLY A 66 8.99 -3.43 5.71
C GLY A 66 9.78 -2.21 6.15
N LYS A 67 10.95 -1.98 5.54
CA LYS A 67 11.77 -0.82 5.84
C LYS A 67 11.06 0.48 5.47
N ILE A 68 10.44 0.52 4.29
CA ILE A 68 9.66 1.70 3.85
C ILE A 68 8.50 1.94 4.82
N ALA A 69 7.78 0.88 5.19
CA ALA A 69 6.64 0.98 6.11
C ALA A 69 7.05 1.55 7.46
N GLU A 70 8.21 1.12 7.98
CA GLU A 70 8.72 1.66 9.25
C GLU A 70 9.11 3.13 9.13
N GLU A 71 9.75 3.52 8.04
CA GLU A 71 10.12 4.91 7.81
C GLU A 71 8.90 5.81 7.70
N GLU A 72 7.81 5.31 7.09
CA GLU A 72 6.59 6.07 6.89
C GLU A 72 5.62 6.00 8.07
N GLY A 73 5.84 5.08 9.00
CA GLY A 73 4.92 4.88 10.11
C GLY A 73 3.55 4.38 9.68
N HIS A 74 3.48 3.69 8.55
CA HIS A 74 2.23 3.16 7.99
C HIS A 74 2.50 1.73 7.50
N HIS A 75 1.83 0.75 8.09
CA HIS A 75 2.20 -0.66 7.95
C HIS A 75 1.18 -1.46 7.15
N PRO A 76 1.61 -2.10 6.05
CA PRO A 76 0.73 -2.98 5.26
C PRO A 76 0.67 -4.37 5.87
N ASP A 77 -0.32 -5.15 5.42
CA ASP A 77 -0.30 -6.60 5.62
C ASP A 77 0.37 -7.22 4.41
N ILE A 78 1.25 -8.18 4.64
CA ILE A 78 2.00 -8.81 3.56
C ILE A 78 1.88 -10.32 3.65
N THR A 79 1.51 -10.94 2.54
CA THR A 79 1.53 -12.39 2.39
C THR A 79 2.54 -12.72 1.31
N PHE A 80 3.50 -13.60 1.57
CA PHE A 80 4.48 -13.95 0.56
C PHE A 80 4.84 -15.42 0.63
N GLY A 81 5.40 -15.90 -0.46
CA GLY A 81 5.84 -17.27 -0.57
C GLY A 81 6.79 -17.40 -1.75
N TRP A 82 6.95 -18.63 -2.23
CA TRP A 82 7.83 -18.88 -3.36
C TRP A 82 7.30 -18.15 -4.60
N GLY A 83 8.07 -17.18 -5.06
CA GLY A 83 7.78 -16.49 -6.31
C GLY A 83 6.71 -15.40 -6.26
N TYR A 84 6.20 -15.05 -5.08
CA TYR A 84 5.19 -13.98 -5.00
C TYR A 84 5.20 -13.24 -3.66
N SER A 85 4.67 -12.03 -3.69
CA SER A 85 4.36 -11.25 -2.51
C SER A 85 3.08 -10.45 -2.78
N GLU A 86 2.11 -10.53 -1.89
CA GLU A 86 0.88 -9.74 -1.99
C GLU A 86 0.86 -8.73 -0.86
N VAL A 87 0.71 -7.45 -1.23
CA VAL A 87 0.71 -6.34 -0.27
C VAL A 87 -0.70 -5.77 -0.19
N LYS A 88 -1.18 -5.60 1.05
CA LYS A 88 -2.51 -5.08 1.33
C LYS A 88 -2.37 -3.86 2.23
N ILE A 89 -2.91 -2.71 1.80
CA ILE A 89 -2.76 -1.45 2.51
C ILE A 89 -4.13 -0.85 2.83
N THR A 90 -4.32 -0.45 4.08
CA THR A 90 -5.49 0.32 4.49
C THR A 90 -5.13 1.11 5.74
N THR A 91 -5.95 2.10 6.09
CA THR A 91 -5.75 2.88 7.31
C THR A 91 -6.75 2.45 8.36
N HIS A 92 -6.32 1.57 9.26
CA HIS A 92 -7.19 0.97 10.27
C HIS A 92 -7.86 1.98 11.18
N ALA A 93 -7.14 3.04 11.56
CA ALA A 93 -7.65 4.04 12.50
C ALA A 93 -8.92 4.75 12.00
N ILE A 94 -9.12 4.83 10.68
CA ILE A 94 -10.28 5.50 10.09
C ILE A 94 -11.18 4.53 9.32
N LYS A 95 -10.87 3.24 9.35
CA LYS A 95 -11.63 2.17 8.69
C LYS A 95 -11.83 2.43 7.19
N GLY A 96 -10.76 2.79 6.51
CA GLY A 96 -10.82 3.05 5.08
C GLY A 96 -9.51 3.60 4.54
N LEU A 97 -9.57 4.20 3.37
CA LEU A 97 -8.40 4.72 2.67
C LEU A 97 -8.19 6.21 2.94
N SER A 98 -6.92 6.60 2.94
CA SER A 98 -6.48 7.99 3.04
C SER A 98 -5.32 8.19 2.08
N GLU A 99 -4.83 9.41 1.98
CA GLU A 99 -3.65 9.70 1.16
C GLU A 99 -2.45 8.84 1.56
N ASN A 100 -2.31 8.52 2.85
CA ASN A 100 -1.20 7.70 3.34
C ASN A 100 -1.09 6.35 2.62
N ASP A 101 -2.24 5.72 2.33
CA ASP A 101 -2.25 4.43 1.66
C ASP A 101 -1.65 4.53 0.27
N PHE A 102 -1.98 5.60 -0.44
CA PHE A 102 -1.48 5.84 -1.79
C PHE A 102 -0.02 6.30 -1.80
N ILE A 103 0.40 7.04 -0.78
CA ILE A 103 1.82 7.41 -0.61
C ILE A 103 2.66 6.14 -0.44
N LEU A 104 2.22 5.24 0.44
CA LEU A 104 2.93 3.99 0.68
C LEU A 104 2.96 3.13 -0.59
N ALA A 105 1.82 3.01 -1.29
CA ALA A 105 1.73 2.26 -2.54
C ALA A 105 2.71 2.80 -3.59
N ALA A 106 2.77 4.11 -3.75
CA ALA A 106 3.68 4.74 -4.72
C ALA A 106 5.14 4.44 -4.39
N LYS A 107 5.50 4.50 -3.11
CA LYS A 107 6.88 4.21 -2.68
C LYS A 107 7.25 2.74 -2.85
N ILE A 108 6.31 1.84 -2.60
CA ILE A 108 6.53 0.41 -2.84
C ILE A 108 6.76 0.16 -4.33
N ASP A 109 6.03 0.85 -5.21
CA ASP A 109 6.19 0.71 -6.66
C ASP A 109 7.58 1.12 -7.16
N GLN A 110 8.34 1.88 -6.39
CA GLN A 110 9.69 2.30 -6.75
C GLN A 110 10.75 1.25 -6.43
N ILE A 111 10.39 0.18 -5.73
CA ILE A 111 11.35 -0.89 -5.42
C ILE A 111 11.75 -1.56 -6.74
N PRO A 112 13.06 -1.65 -7.06
CA PRO A 112 13.50 -2.24 -8.33
C PRO A 112 13.04 -3.70 -8.47
N SER A 113 12.65 -4.06 -9.68
CA SER A 113 12.38 -5.45 -10.03
C SER A 113 13.68 -6.26 -10.01
N VAL A 114 13.56 -7.48 -9.60
CA VAL A 114 14.71 -8.39 -9.54
C VAL A 114 14.69 -9.35 -10.70
#